data_6e618eaaf6a388d8ce64fe55cab875ab
#
_entry.id   6e618eaaf6a388d8ce64fe55cab875ab
#
_cell.length_a   1.000
_cell.length_b   1.000
_cell.length_c   1.000
_cell.angle_alpha   90.00
_cell.angle_beta   90.00
_cell.angle_gamma   90.00
#
_symmetry.space_group_name_H-M   'P 1'
#
loop_
_entity.id
_entity.type
_entity.pdbx_description
1 polymer ?
#
loop_
_entity_poly.entity_id
_entity_poly.type
_entity_poly.pdbx_seq_one_letter_code
_entity_poly.pdbx_strand_id
1 'polypeptide(L)'
;MSKARRIIDVALDEESVARRTPEVEHERAVALFDLLEENDFALAKGEPGPYRLRIAISEQRLVFDVRDEQDRKLRDIILSLTPFRKVVKDYFLICESYYAAIKKLGPTQIEALDMGRRGLHNEGSELLRERLEGKIELDLDTARRLFTLICALHIRTA
;
A
#
# COMPACT_ATOMS: atom_id res chain seq x y z
N MET A 1 10.72 19.75 3.64
CA MET A 1 9.41 19.20 3.91
C MET A 1 9.10 19.25 5.40
N SER A 2 7.85 19.58 5.75
CA SER A 2 7.48 19.67 7.16
C SER A 2 7.40 18.30 7.82
N LYS A 3 7.96 18.14 9.00
CA LYS A 3 7.83 16.90 9.78
C LYS A 3 6.37 16.64 10.15
N ALA A 4 5.55 17.70 10.22
CA ALA A 4 4.13 17.56 10.55
C ALA A 4 3.35 16.74 9.54
N ARG A 5 3.89 16.55 8.35
CA ARG A 5 3.24 15.79 7.28
C ARG A 5 4.08 14.59 6.84
N ARG A 6 4.76 13.96 7.78
CA ARG A 6 5.69 12.90 7.44
C ARG A 6 5.45 11.63 8.24
N ILE A 7 5.46 10.50 7.55
CA ILE A 7 5.53 9.18 8.15
C ILE A 7 7.01 8.88 8.42
N ILE A 8 7.34 8.53 9.65
CA ILE A 8 8.73 8.22 10.04
C ILE A 8 8.93 6.73 10.29
N ASP A 9 7.87 5.95 10.40
CA ASP A 9 7.96 4.52 10.63
C ASP A 9 6.68 3.84 10.16
N VAL A 10 6.81 2.64 9.59
CA VAL A 10 5.67 1.83 9.16
C VAL A 10 5.90 0.40 9.61
N ALA A 11 4.91 -0.14 10.31
CA ALA A 11 4.89 -1.54 10.69
C ALA A 11 3.67 -2.21 10.06
N LEU A 12 3.86 -3.40 9.52
CA LEU A 12 2.79 -4.21 8.97
C LEU A 12 2.48 -5.33 9.94
N ASP A 13 1.20 -5.56 10.21
CA ASP A 13 0.79 -6.69 11.02
C ASP A 13 0.82 -7.94 10.16
N GLU A 14 1.87 -8.71 10.31
CA GLU A 14 2.15 -9.88 9.48
C GLU A 14 1.97 -11.20 10.22
N GLU A 15 1.45 -11.18 11.45
CA GLU A 15 1.30 -12.38 12.27
C GLU A 15 0.66 -13.54 11.56
N SER A 16 -0.29 -13.25 10.74
CA SER A 16 -1.06 -14.28 10.07
C SER A 16 -0.85 -14.29 8.56
N VAL A 17 0.16 -13.60 8.06
CA VAL A 17 0.44 -13.54 6.63
C VAL A 17 1.03 -14.87 6.15
N ALA A 18 0.45 -15.42 5.10
CA ALA A 18 0.96 -16.62 4.44
C ALA A 18 2.24 -16.28 3.67
N ARG A 19 2.85 -17.31 3.11
CA ARG A 19 4.07 -17.12 2.33
C ARG A 19 3.87 -16.14 1.21
N ARG A 20 4.79 -15.20 1.09
CA ARG A 20 4.89 -14.32 -0.06
C ARG A 20 5.88 -14.90 -1.05
N THR A 21 5.64 -14.63 -2.34
CA THR A 21 6.65 -14.95 -3.36
C THR A 21 7.86 -14.03 -3.18
N PRO A 22 9.04 -14.41 -3.68
CA PRO A 22 10.20 -13.51 -3.66
C PRO A 22 9.92 -12.16 -4.31
N GLU A 23 9.13 -12.15 -5.40
CA GLU A 23 8.78 -10.93 -6.10
C GLU A 23 7.93 -9.99 -5.24
N VAL A 24 6.93 -10.53 -4.55
CA VAL A 24 6.09 -9.75 -3.65
C VAL A 24 6.90 -9.22 -2.48
N GLU A 25 7.78 -10.04 -1.91
CA GLU A 25 8.65 -9.63 -0.80
C GLU A 25 9.59 -8.52 -1.23
N HIS A 26 10.13 -8.60 -2.45
CA HIS A 26 10.99 -7.56 -2.99
C HIS A 26 10.22 -6.24 -3.18
N GLU A 27 9.03 -6.31 -3.78
CA GLU A 27 8.19 -5.12 -3.97
C GLU A 27 7.83 -4.46 -2.63
N ARG A 28 7.53 -5.27 -1.62
CA ARG A 28 7.25 -4.77 -0.28
C ARG A 28 8.44 -4.01 0.29
N ALA A 29 9.62 -4.59 0.21
CA ALA A 29 10.83 -3.98 0.73
C ALA A 29 11.16 -2.66 0.03
N VAL A 30 11.03 -2.63 -1.30
CA VAL A 30 11.28 -1.41 -2.08
C VAL A 30 10.26 -0.33 -1.74
N ALA A 31 8.97 -0.70 -1.66
CA ALA A 31 7.93 0.26 -1.34
C ALA A 31 8.14 0.86 0.05
N LEU A 32 8.51 0.03 1.02
CA LEU A 32 8.77 0.50 2.38
C LEU A 32 9.94 1.46 2.42
N PHE A 33 11.05 1.12 1.74
CA PHE A 33 12.21 1.98 1.65
C PHE A 33 11.85 3.34 1.02
N ASP A 34 11.18 3.31 -0.13
CA ASP A 34 10.81 4.53 -0.84
C ASP A 34 9.84 5.37 -0.05
N LEU A 35 8.89 4.73 0.64
CA LEU A 35 7.93 5.44 1.47
C LEU A 35 8.61 6.20 2.60
N LEU A 36 9.56 5.58 3.27
CA LEU A 36 10.27 6.22 4.38
C LEU A 36 11.23 7.31 3.91
N GLU A 37 11.75 7.19 2.66
CA GLU A 37 12.61 8.22 2.08
C GLU A 37 11.83 9.50 1.80
N GLU A 38 10.65 9.38 1.23
CA GLU A 38 9.85 10.53 0.85
C GLU A 38 8.37 10.20 0.91
N ASN A 39 7.62 10.99 1.65
CA ASN A 39 6.17 10.84 1.73
C ASN A 39 5.52 12.17 2.14
N ASP A 40 4.21 12.26 1.88
CA ASP A 40 3.38 13.36 2.33
C ASP A 40 2.09 12.76 2.88
N PHE A 41 1.87 12.89 4.18
CA PHE A 41 0.78 12.21 4.88
C PHE A 41 0.39 13.03 6.10
N ALA A 42 -0.87 13.31 6.25
CA ALA A 42 -1.36 14.02 7.44
C ALA A 42 -2.77 13.57 7.79
N LEU A 43 -3.08 13.54 9.07
CA LEU A 43 -4.44 13.35 9.53
C LEU A 43 -5.25 14.59 9.17
N ALA A 44 -6.38 14.41 8.49
CA ALA A 44 -7.27 15.53 8.19
C ALA A 44 -7.91 16.02 9.49
N LYS A 45 -7.74 17.31 9.78
CA LYS A 45 -8.27 17.91 11.00
C LYS A 45 -7.83 17.20 12.30
N GLY A 46 -6.63 16.60 12.26
CA GLY A 46 -6.07 15.87 13.39
C GLY A 46 -4.77 16.45 13.86
N GLU A 47 -4.14 15.74 14.78
CA GLU A 47 -2.85 16.13 15.32
C GLU A 47 -1.78 16.11 14.21
N PRO A 48 -0.79 17.02 14.26
CA PRO A 48 0.30 17.01 13.30
C PRO A 48 1.25 15.85 13.55
N GLY A 49 2.03 15.49 12.50
CA GLY A 49 3.09 14.50 12.62
C GLY A 49 4.32 15.05 13.32
N PRO A 50 5.44 14.34 13.29
CA PRO A 50 5.60 13.12 12.48
C PRO A 50 4.80 11.93 12.99
N TYR A 51 4.52 10.98 12.10
CA TYR A 51 3.65 9.85 12.41
C TYR A 51 4.37 8.52 12.33
N ARG A 52 3.95 7.60 13.20
CA ARG A 52 4.24 6.18 13.07
C ARG A 52 2.95 5.50 12.64
N LEU A 53 3.05 4.62 11.67
CA LEU A 53 1.87 4.00 11.06
C LEU A 53 1.94 2.49 11.23
N ARG A 54 0.85 1.90 11.70
CA ARG A 54 0.70 0.44 11.72
C ARG A 54 -0.47 0.08 10.82
N ILE A 55 -0.23 -0.84 9.90
CA ILE A 55 -1.24 -1.26 8.93
C ILE A 55 -1.57 -2.71 9.16
N ALA A 56 -2.85 -3.02 9.24
CA ALA A 56 -3.33 -4.38 9.45
C ALA A 56 -4.57 -4.64 8.61
N ILE A 57 -4.79 -5.91 8.30
CA ILE A 57 -6.04 -6.38 7.72
C ILE A 57 -6.66 -7.32 8.75
N SER A 58 -7.86 -7.00 9.19
CA SER A 58 -8.56 -7.77 10.20
C SER A 58 -10.06 -7.78 9.91
N GLU A 59 -10.66 -8.95 9.88
CA GLU A 59 -12.10 -9.10 9.69
C GLU A 59 -12.66 -8.33 8.50
N GLN A 60 -12.02 -8.46 7.33
CA GLN A 60 -12.43 -7.80 6.10
C GLN A 60 -12.30 -6.27 6.15
N ARG A 61 -11.45 -5.77 7.04
CA ARG A 61 -11.20 -4.33 7.19
C ARG A 61 -9.72 -4.04 7.08
N LEU A 62 -9.42 -2.90 6.49
CA LEU A 62 -8.08 -2.35 6.42
C LEU A 62 -7.97 -1.30 7.52
N VAL A 63 -7.02 -1.49 8.43
CA VAL A 63 -6.87 -0.62 9.59
C VAL A 63 -5.55 0.14 9.50
N PHE A 64 -5.64 1.47 9.57
CA PHE A 64 -4.48 2.34 9.74
C PHE A 64 -4.47 2.82 11.18
N ASP A 65 -3.54 2.32 11.96
CA ASP A 65 -3.32 2.74 13.35
C ASP A 65 -2.26 3.84 13.31
N VAL A 66 -2.69 5.09 13.43
CA VAL A 66 -1.82 6.26 13.30
C VAL A 66 -1.38 6.70 14.68
N ARG A 67 -0.06 6.77 14.88
CA ARG A 67 0.57 7.08 16.17
C ARG A 67 1.50 8.27 16.06
N ASP A 68 1.78 8.89 17.19
CA ASP A 68 2.73 10.01 17.24
C ASP A 68 4.19 9.49 17.33
N GLU A 69 5.12 10.41 17.44
CA GLU A 69 6.54 10.09 17.51
C GLU A 69 6.90 9.24 18.73
N GLN A 70 6.14 9.34 19.82
CA GLN A 70 6.33 8.56 21.03
C GLN A 70 5.52 7.26 21.02
N ASP A 71 4.96 6.90 19.86
CA ASP A 71 4.17 5.69 19.68
C ASP A 71 2.84 5.69 20.44
N ARG A 72 2.32 6.87 20.75
CA ARG A 72 1.00 7.01 21.35
C ARG A 72 -0.06 7.09 20.27
N LYS A 73 -1.16 6.37 20.43
CA LYS A 73 -2.22 6.33 19.43
C LYS A 73 -2.88 7.70 19.26
N LEU A 74 -2.95 8.15 18.01
CA LEU A 74 -3.65 9.38 17.66
C LEU A 74 -5.03 9.05 17.08
N ARG A 75 -5.11 8.06 16.20
CA ARG A 75 -6.37 7.73 15.54
C ARG A 75 -6.29 6.36 14.87
N ASP A 76 -7.41 5.62 14.89
CA ASP A 76 -7.61 4.46 14.04
C ASP A 76 -8.46 4.88 12.84
N ILE A 77 -7.99 4.57 11.65
CA ILE A 77 -8.77 4.80 10.44
C ILE A 77 -9.05 3.43 9.84
N ILE A 78 -10.33 3.11 9.72
CA ILE A 78 -10.79 1.80 9.32
C ILE A 78 -11.55 1.91 8.00
N LEU A 79 -11.11 1.16 6.99
CA LEU A 79 -11.76 1.10 5.70
C LEU A 79 -12.25 -0.32 5.44
N SER A 80 -13.38 -0.44 4.73
CA SER A 80 -13.82 -1.74 4.24
C SER A 80 -12.83 -2.27 3.20
N LEU A 81 -12.51 -3.54 3.25
CA LEU A 81 -11.64 -4.18 2.26
C LEU A 81 -12.38 -4.46 0.95
N THR A 82 -13.69 -4.52 1.00
CA THR A 82 -14.52 -4.90 -0.16
C THR A 82 -14.20 -4.13 -1.43
N PRO A 83 -14.09 -2.78 -1.42
CA PRO A 83 -13.78 -2.06 -2.66
C PRO A 83 -12.43 -2.40 -3.26
N PHE A 84 -11.50 -2.90 -2.46
CA PHE A 84 -10.12 -3.19 -2.90
C PHE A 84 -9.95 -4.62 -3.44
N ARG A 85 -10.85 -5.52 -3.13
CA ARG A 85 -10.67 -6.94 -3.46
C ARG A 85 -10.42 -7.21 -4.93
N LYS A 86 -11.24 -6.61 -5.78
CA LYS A 86 -11.13 -6.84 -7.21
C LYS A 86 -9.82 -6.30 -7.78
N VAL A 87 -9.47 -5.06 -7.44
CA VAL A 87 -8.24 -4.44 -7.98
C VAL A 87 -7.00 -5.15 -7.46
N VAL A 88 -6.99 -5.57 -6.20
CA VAL A 88 -5.84 -6.31 -5.64
C VAL A 88 -5.71 -7.67 -6.33
N LYS A 89 -6.82 -8.38 -6.51
CA LYS A 89 -6.81 -9.67 -7.20
C LYS A 89 -6.31 -9.52 -8.63
N ASP A 90 -6.85 -8.56 -9.36
CA ASP A 90 -6.47 -8.32 -10.74
C ASP A 90 -4.99 -7.93 -10.85
N TYR A 91 -4.51 -7.12 -9.90
CA TYR A 91 -3.12 -6.73 -9.86
C TYR A 91 -2.20 -7.94 -9.66
N PHE A 92 -2.52 -8.83 -8.72
CA PHE A 92 -1.71 -10.04 -8.52
C PHE A 92 -1.70 -10.95 -9.75
N LEU A 93 -2.84 -11.10 -10.41
CA LEU A 93 -2.91 -11.93 -11.62
C LEU A 93 -2.04 -11.39 -12.74
N ILE A 94 -2.05 -10.08 -12.94
CA ILE A 94 -1.21 -9.50 -14.00
C ILE A 94 0.27 -9.50 -13.60
N CYS A 95 0.58 -9.37 -12.33
CA CYS A 95 1.97 -9.50 -11.85
C CYS A 95 2.51 -10.91 -12.11
N GLU A 96 1.72 -11.94 -11.84
CA GLU A 96 2.12 -13.31 -12.13
C GLU A 96 2.40 -13.50 -13.62
N SER A 97 1.51 -12.97 -14.46
CA SER A 97 1.68 -13.04 -15.91
C SER A 97 2.93 -12.27 -16.36
N TYR A 98 3.18 -11.12 -15.77
CA TYR A 98 4.35 -10.32 -16.09
C TYR A 98 5.65 -11.06 -15.74
N TYR A 99 5.75 -11.61 -14.52
CA TYR A 99 6.96 -12.34 -14.12
C TYR A 99 7.18 -13.61 -14.93
N ALA A 100 6.13 -14.30 -15.30
CA ALA A 100 6.24 -15.45 -16.19
C ALA A 100 6.69 -15.04 -17.59
N ALA A 101 6.19 -13.90 -18.08
CA ALA A 101 6.52 -13.40 -19.42
C ALA A 101 7.97 -12.98 -19.57
N ILE A 102 8.57 -12.40 -18.53
CA ILE A 102 9.97 -11.99 -18.55
C ILE A 102 10.88 -13.14 -18.99
N LYS A 103 10.53 -14.36 -18.65
CA LYS A 103 11.34 -15.55 -18.94
C LYS A 103 11.08 -16.16 -20.32
N LYS A 104 9.94 -15.86 -20.94
CA LYS A 104 9.50 -16.61 -22.11
C LYS A 104 9.02 -15.79 -23.30
N LEU A 105 8.58 -14.56 -23.09
CA LEU A 105 7.94 -13.77 -24.13
C LEU A 105 8.84 -12.66 -24.66
N GLY A 106 8.47 -12.13 -25.83
CA GLY A 106 9.20 -11.05 -26.45
C GLY A 106 8.92 -9.69 -25.82
N PRO A 107 9.75 -8.68 -26.14
CA PRO A 107 9.64 -7.34 -25.53
C PRO A 107 8.28 -6.70 -25.64
N THR A 108 7.56 -6.90 -26.75
CA THR A 108 6.25 -6.28 -26.96
C THR A 108 5.22 -6.81 -25.97
N GLN A 109 5.19 -8.12 -25.74
CA GLN A 109 4.26 -8.73 -24.79
C GLN A 109 4.61 -8.35 -23.36
N ILE A 110 5.89 -8.30 -23.04
CA ILE A 110 6.35 -7.89 -21.71
C ILE A 110 5.93 -6.44 -21.44
N GLU A 111 6.11 -5.56 -22.41
CA GLU A 111 5.71 -4.17 -22.27
C GLU A 111 4.21 -4.01 -22.06
N ALA A 112 3.40 -4.76 -22.82
CA ALA A 112 1.94 -4.71 -22.66
C ALA A 112 1.51 -5.13 -21.25
N LEU A 113 2.11 -6.20 -20.73
CA LEU A 113 1.83 -6.67 -19.37
C LEU A 113 2.29 -5.66 -18.31
N ASP A 114 3.44 -5.02 -18.52
CA ASP A 114 3.93 -4.01 -17.61
C ASP A 114 3.03 -2.78 -17.58
N MET A 115 2.52 -2.36 -18.74
CA MET A 115 1.56 -1.25 -18.80
C MET A 115 0.27 -1.59 -18.06
N GLY A 116 -0.24 -2.81 -18.23
CA GLY A 116 -1.43 -3.28 -17.51
C GLY A 116 -1.20 -3.33 -16.00
N ARG A 117 -0.04 -3.81 -15.58
CA ARG A 117 0.35 -3.88 -14.18
C ARG A 117 0.37 -2.48 -13.56
N ARG A 118 1.01 -1.52 -14.23
CA ARG A 118 1.06 -0.14 -13.77
C ARG A 118 -0.31 0.51 -13.72
N GLY A 119 -1.16 0.22 -14.71
CA GLY A 119 -2.53 0.73 -14.76
C GLY A 119 -3.37 0.27 -13.58
N LEU A 120 -3.30 -1.02 -13.25
CA LEU A 120 -4.02 -1.57 -12.10
C LEU A 120 -3.47 -1.04 -10.78
N HIS A 121 -2.16 -0.88 -10.69
CA HIS A 121 -1.55 -0.30 -9.50
C HIS A 121 -2.02 1.14 -9.29
N ASN A 122 -2.08 1.93 -10.35
CA ASN A 122 -2.59 3.30 -10.27
C ASN A 122 -4.07 3.33 -9.88
N GLU A 123 -4.87 2.42 -10.43
CA GLU A 123 -6.29 2.31 -10.07
C GLU A 123 -6.47 2.05 -8.58
N GLY A 124 -5.70 1.10 -8.03
CA GLY A 124 -5.75 0.80 -6.60
C GLY A 124 -5.27 1.96 -5.73
N SER A 125 -4.26 2.67 -6.20
CA SER A 125 -3.71 3.83 -5.48
C SER A 125 -4.69 4.99 -5.44
N GLU A 126 -5.36 5.27 -6.56
CA GLU A 126 -6.40 6.30 -6.61
C GLU A 126 -7.61 5.92 -5.75
N LEU A 127 -7.99 4.64 -5.76
CA LEU A 127 -9.06 4.15 -4.91
C LEU A 127 -8.72 4.36 -3.44
N LEU A 128 -7.47 4.11 -3.05
CA LEU A 128 -7.02 4.32 -1.67
C LEU A 128 -7.15 5.79 -1.29
N ARG A 129 -6.68 6.70 -2.13
CA ARG A 129 -6.83 8.14 -1.87
C ARG A 129 -8.28 8.53 -1.71
N GLU A 130 -9.12 8.04 -2.61
CA GLU A 130 -10.56 8.34 -2.57
C GLU A 130 -11.20 7.88 -1.27
N ARG A 131 -10.88 6.67 -0.83
CA ARG A 131 -11.44 6.13 0.42
C ARG A 131 -10.90 6.81 1.66
N LEU A 132 -9.73 7.41 1.58
CA LEU A 132 -9.14 8.16 2.69
C LEU A 132 -9.53 9.63 2.70
N GLU A 133 -10.23 10.10 1.67
CA GLU A 133 -10.65 11.50 1.59
C GLU A 133 -11.41 11.93 2.84
N GLY A 134 -11.02 13.06 3.41
CA GLY A 134 -11.61 13.56 4.65
C GLY A 134 -11.03 12.94 5.92
N LYS A 135 -10.20 11.90 5.79
CA LYS A 135 -9.58 11.21 6.92
C LYS A 135 -8.07 11.40 6.95
N ILE A 136 -7.45 11.20 5.80
CA ILE A 136 -6.00 11.37 5.63
C ILE A 136 -5.77 12.15 4.35
N GLU A 137 -4.86 13.12 4.42
CA GLU A 137 -4.36 13.85 3.26
C GLU A 137 -3.03 13.24 2.86
N LEU A 138 -2.89 12.85 1.61
CA LEU A 138 -1.65 12.27 1.11
C LEU A 138 -1.54 12.51 -0.39
N ASP A 139 -0.29 12.56 -0.88
CA ASP A 139 -0.07 12.66 -2.33
C ASP A 139 -0.19 11.28 -2.99
N LEU A 140 -0.23 11.28 -4.31
CA LEU A 140 -0.39 10.04 -5.06
C LEU A 140 0.78 9.08 -4.87
N ASP A 141 2.01 9.59 -4.84
CA ASP A 141 3.18 8.74 -4.66
C ASP A 141 3.17 8.04 -3.32
N THR A 142 2.75 8.73 -2.25
CA THR A 142 2.57 8.10 -0.94
C THR A 142 1.48 7.02 -1.01
N ALA A 143 0.36 7.32 -1.66
CA ALA A 143 -0.72 6.35 -1.83
C ALA A 143 -0.25 5.12 -2.61
N ARG A 144 0.56 5.30 -3.64
CA ARG A 144 1.08 4.19 -4.45
C ARG A 144 1.94 3.24 -3.63
N ARG A 145 2.80 3.79 -2.79
CA ARG A 145 3.66 2.99 -1.92
C ARG A 145 2.86 2.27 -0.84
N LEU A 146 1.89 2.96 -0.25
CA LEU A 146 0.97 2.35 0.71
C LEU A 146 0.14 1.23 0.07
N PHE A 147 -0.33 1.44 -1.15
CA PHE A 147 -1.09 0.41 -1.86
C PHE A 147 -0.26 -0.86 -2.08
N THR A 148 1.02 -0.72 -2.41
CA THR A 148 1.92 -1.88 -2.53
C THR A 148 2.00 -2.65 -1.22
N LEU A 149 2.12 -1.95 -0.09
CA LEU A 149 2.15 -2.60 1.22
C LEU A 149 0.83 -3.29 1.55
N ILE A 150 -0.29 -2.68 1.19
CA ILE A 150 -1.62 -3.27 1.37
C ILE A 150 -1.75 -4.54 0.56
N CYS A 151 -1.27 -4.55 -0.68
CA CYS A 151 -1.27 -5.75 -1.52
C CYS A 151 -0.49 -6.88 -0.85
N ALA A 152 0.67 -6.57 -0.27
CA ALA A 152 1.48 -7.57 0.41
C ALA A 152 0.76 -8.18 1.62
N LEU A 153 -0.03 -7.38 2.35
CA LEU A 153 -0.84 -7.88 3.45
C LEU A 153 -2.07 -8.65 2.96
N HIS A 154 -2.67 -8.21 1.86
CA HIS A 154 -3.92 -8.77 1.35
C HIS A 154 -3.75 -10.17 0.76
N ILE A 155 -2.53 -10.54 0.36
CA ILE A 155 -2.27 -11.82 -0.32
C ILE A 155 -2.80 -13.02 0.45
N ARG A 156 -2.91 -12.88 1.74
CA ARG A 156 -3.34 -13.92 2.63
C ARG A 156 -4.85 -14.11 2.69
N THR A 157 -5.58 -13.03 2.43
CA THR A 157 -7.05 -13.04 2.48
C THR A 157 -7.69 -13.13 1.11
N ALA A 158 -6.88 -13.14 0.06
CA ALA A 158 -7.35 -13.19 -1.32
C ALA A 158 -7.85 -14.56 -1.74
#